data_3f8f81dfc0e8f01f47e6795268ec3470
#
_entry.id   3f8f81dfc0e8f01f47e6795268ec3470
#
_cell.length_a   1.000
_cell.length_b   1.000
_cell.length_c   1.000
_cell.angle_alpha   90.00
_cell.angle_beta   90.00
_cell.angle_gamma   90.00
#
_symmetry.space_group_name_H-M   'P 1'
#
loop_
_entity.id
_entity.type
_entity.pdbx_description
1 polymer ?
#
loop_
_entity_poly.entity_id
_entity_poly.type
_entity_poly.pdbx_seq_one_letter_code
_entity_poly.pdbx_strand_id
1 'polypeptide(L)'
;SCNGCELEAHALNNPIYNLEGCNIRFVASPRHADMLLVTGPVARNMEVALRRTHEATPDPKLVVALGDCGCTGGIFGERGASLGRVSNVIPVDVIVPGCPPAPTRILQGILTALQPATGTVRLGPCPAP
;
A
#
# COMPACT_ATOMS: atom_id res chain seq x y z
N SER A 1 -4.50 -10.77 -5.51
CA SER A 1 -4.81 -9.44 -6.04
C SER A 1 -5.48 -9.56 -7.40
N CYS A 2 -6.40 -8.63 -7.71
CA CYS A 2 -7.00 -8.53 -9.05
C CYS A 2 -6.17 -7.68 -10.01
N ASN A 3 -5.03 -7.16 -9.56
CA ASN A 3 -4.11 -6.31 -10.29
C ASN A 3 -4.60 -4.87 -10.60
N GLY A 4 -5.77 -4.47 -10.12
CA GLY A 4 -6.31 -3.13 -10.33
C GLY A 4 -5.47 -2.04 -9.64
N CYS A 5 -5.13 -2.25 -8.37
CA CYS A 5 -4.31 -1.30 -7.60
C CYS A 5 -2.89 -1.18 -8.17
N GLU A 6 -2.32 -2.27 -8.62
CA GLU A 6 -0.99 -2.31 -9.24
C GLU A 6 -0.97 -1.53 -10.55
N LEU A 7 -1.99 -1.68 -11.40
CA LEU A 7 -2.08 -0.94 -12.66
C LEU A 7 -2.21 0.56 -12.42
N GLU A 8 -3.02 0.97 -11.44
CA GLU A 8 -3.15 2.38 -11.07
C GLU A 8 -1.87 2.93 -10.42
N ALA A 9 -1.16 2.14 -9.63
CA ALA A 9 0.15 2.52 -9.09
C ALA A 9 1.20 2.67 -10.21
N HIS A 10 1.21 1.78 -11.19
CA HIS A 10 2.11 1.88 -12.35
C HIS A 10 1.81 3.12 -13.21
N ALA A 11 0.57 3.55 -13.28
CA ALA A 11 0.20 4.78 -13.99
C ALA A 11 0.88 6.04 -13.42
N LEU A 12 1.34 6.02 -12.17
CA LEU A 12 2.08 7.13 -11.58
C LEU A 12 3.42 7.43 -12.26
N ASN A 13 3.99 6.46 -12.99
CA ASN A 13 5.23 6.66 -13.75
C ASN A 13 5.04 7.31 -15.10
N ASN A 14 3.80 7.61 -15.51
CA ASN A 14 3.55 8.28 -16.78
C ASN A 14 3.91 9.78 -16.71
N PRO A 15 4.09 10.47 -17.88
CA PRO A 15 4.44 11.88 -17.91
C PRO A 15 3.40 12.81 -17.27
N ILE A 16 2.14 12.38 -17.16
CA ILE A 16 1.04 13.20 -16.62
C ILE A 16 1.15 13.30 -15.10
N TYR A 17 1.31 12.16 -14.42
CA TYR A 17 1.40 12.12 -12.96
C TYR A 17 2.83 12.41 -12.45
N ASN A 18 3.83 12.03 -13.25
CA ASN A 18 5.25 12.37 -13.05
C ASN A 18 5.75 12.15 -11.62
N LEU A 19 5.63 10.93 -11.13
CA LEU A 19 6.06 10.56 -9.77
C LEU A 19 7.54 10.90 -9.51
N GLU A 20 8.39 10.71 -10.53
CA GLU A 20 9.82 11.05 -10.45
C GLU A 20 10.06 12.55 -10.27
N GLY A 21 9.17 13.41 -10.79
CA GLY A 21 9.21 14.85 -10.55
C GLY A 21 8.98 15.22 -9.08
N CYS A 22 8.36 14.32 -8.30
CA CYS A 22 8.23 14.44 -6.85
C CYS A 22 9.40 13.78 -6.08
N ASN A 23 10.49 13.41 -6.76
CA ASN A 23 11.63 12.67 -6.21
C ASN A 23 11.25 11.29 -5.61
N ILE A 24 10.21 10.67 -6.12
CA ILE A 24 9.75 9.35 -5.69
C ILE A 24 10.00 8.36 -6.83
N ARG A 25 10.62 7.23 -6.53
CA ARG A 25 10.95 6.19 -7.52
C ARG A 25 10.56 4.82 -7.03
N PHE A 26 10.08 3.98 -7.95
CA PHE A 26 9.98 2.55 -7.68
C PHE A 26 11.35 1.90 -7.76
N VAL A 27 11.66 1.08 -6.76
CA VAL A 27 12.93 0.35 -6.67
C VAL A 27 12.67 -1.16 -6.67
N ALA A 28 13.62 -1.93 -7.19
CA ALA A 28 13.48 -3.37 -7.36
C ALA A 28 13.73 -4.17 -6.08
N SER A 29 14.37 -3.58 -5.08
CA SER A 29 14.75 -4.28 -3.84
C SER A 29 14.23 -3.53 -2.62
N PRO A 30 13.66 -4.23 -1.62
CA PRO A 30 13.23 -3.62 -0.37
C PRO A 30 14.39 -2.99 0.41
N ARG A 31 15.62 -3.44 0.21
CA ARG A 31 16.80 -2.87 0.88
C ARG A 31 17.12 -1.45 0.44
N HIS A 32 16.61 -1.02 -0.71
CA HIS A 32 16.75 0.33 -1.26
C HIS A 32 15.47 1.16 -1.12
N ALA A 33 14.44 0.60 -0.49
CA ALA A 33 13.16 1.26 -0.32
C ALA A 33 13.06 1.95 1.04
N ASP A 34 12.44 3.12 1.05
CA ASP A 34 12.07 3.85 2.27
C ASP A 34 10.57 3.66 2.58
N MET A 35 9.80 3.22 1.59
CA MET A 35 8.36 3.02 1.69
C MET A 35 7.93 1.74 0.99
N LEU A 36 7.02 1.00 1.60
CA LEU A 36 6.34 -0.13 0.98
C LEU A 36 4.92 0.28 0.58
N LEU A 37 4.60 0.08 -0.70
CA LEU A 37 3.23 0.14 -1.21
C LEU A 37 2.69 -1.29 -1.26
N VAL A 38 1.70 -1.59 -0.43
CA VAL A 38 1.17 -2.94 -0.30
C VAL A 38 -0.27 -2.97 -0.79
N THR A 39 -0.51 -3.76 -1.83
CA THR A 39 -1.85 -4.08 -2.29
C THR A 39 -2.37 -5.32 -1.56
N GLY A 40 -3.66 -5.52 -1.52
CA GLY A 40 -4.23 -6.64 -0.80
C GLY A 40 -5.21 -7.47 -1.62
N PRO A 41 -5.93 -8.40 -0.99
CA PRO A 41 -5.74 -8.87 0.38
C PRO A 41 -4.45 -9.68 0.54
N VAL A 42 -3.99 -9.86 1.78
CA VAL A 42 -2.82 -10.70 2.04
C VAL A 42 -3.25 -12.15 2.03
N ALA A 43 -2.67 -12.94 1.11
CA ALA A 43 -2.89 -14.40 1.09
C ALA A 43 -1.96 -15.09 2.08
N ARG A 44 -2.40 -16.23 2.64
CA ARG A 44 -1.60 -17.02 3.61
C ARG A 44 -0.22 -17.41 3.08
N ASN A 45 -0.15 -17.78 1.80
CA ASN A 45 1.13 -18.12 1.17
C ASN A 45 2.06 -16.93 0.94
N MET A 46 1.55 -15.70 0.99
CA MET A 46 2.33 -14.45 0.86
C MET A 46 2.68 -13.81 2.20
N GLU A 47 2.15 -14.30 3.30
CA GLU A 47 2.41 -13.74 4.64
C GLU A 47 3.90 -13.67 4.96
N VAL A 48 4.60 -14.80 4.78
CA VAL A 48 6.04 -14.89 5.06
C VAL A 48 6.83 -13.95 4.13
N ALA A 49 6.46 -13.88 2.86
CA ALA A 49 7.11 -13.00 1.90
C ALA A 49 6.92 -11.52 2.29
N LEU A 50 5.71 -11.12 2.69
CA LEU A 50 5.41 -9.76 3.12
C LEU A 50 6.20 -9.38 4.39
N ARG A 51 6.23 -10.26 5.40
CA ARG A 51 7.02 -10.06 6.62
C ARG A 51 8.51 -9.88 6.32
N ARG A 52 9.08 -10.78 5.52
CA ARG A 52 10.50 -10.71 5.12
C ARG A 52 10.81 -9.44 4.33
N THR A 53 9.92 -9.01 3.44
CA THR A 53 10.07 -7.75 2.69
C THR A 53 10.07 -6.55 3.65
N HIS A 54 9.15 -6.53 4.60
CA HIS A 54 9.08 -5.48 5.62
C HIS A 54 10.34 -5.44 6.49
N GLU A 55 10.83 -6.61 6.95
CA GLU A 55 12.08 -6.71 7.73
C GLU A 55 13.30 -6.28 6.94
N ALA A 56 13.35 -6.58 5.64
CA ALA A 56 14.47 -6.22 4.76
C ALA A 56 14.48 -4.72 4.39
N THR A 57 13.39 -4.01 4.57
CA THR A 57 13.31 -2.57 4.35
C THR A 57 13.98 -1.84 5.50
N PRO A 58 14.98 -0.97 5.27
CA PRO A 58 15.69 -0.25 6.33
C PRO A 58 14.77 0.69 7.12
N ASP A 59 15.10 0.94 8.38
CA ASP A 59 14.46 1.96 9.20
C ASP A 59 15.14 3.34 8.98
N PRO A 60 14.39 4.45 8.99
CA PRO A 60 12.93 4.53 9.14
C PRO A 60 12.21 4.13 7.85
N LYS A 61 11.12 3.38 7.99
CA LYS A 61 10.30 2.91 6.86
C LYS A 61 8.84 3.26 7.05
N LEU A 62 8.14 3.41 5.93
CA LEU A 62 6.72 3.70 5.88
C LEU A 62 5.98 2.58 5.14
N VAL A 63 4.77 2.29 5.56
CA VAL A 63 3.91 1.28 4.92
C VAL A 63 2.58 1.90 4.55
N VAL A 64 2.27 1.86 3.26
CA VAL A 64 1.01 2.36 2.69
C VAL A 64 0.21 1.18 2.16
N ALA A 65 -0.98 0.94 2.71
CA ALA A 65 -1.91 -0.06 2.21
C ALA A 65 -2.82 0.55 1.15
N LEU A 66 -2.81 -0.05 -0.05
CA LEU A 66 -3.59 0.42 -1.19
C LEU A 66 -4.85 -0.42 -1.41
N GLY A 67 -5.92 0.29 -1.71
CA GLY A 67 -7.19 -0.28 -2.11
C GLY A 67 -7.99 -0.87 -0.95
N ASP A 68 -9.26 -1.12 -1.20
CA ASP A 68 -10.18 -1.67 -0.20
C ASP A 68 -9.73 -3.03 0.31
N CYS A 69 -9.13 -3.84 -0.57
CA CYS A 69 -8.57 -5.14 -0.19
C CYS A 69 -7.40 -5.02 0.80
N GLY A 70 -6.52 -4.03 0.61
CA GLY A 70 -5.44 -3.75 1.55
C GLY A 70 -5.94 -3.13 2.85
N CYS A 71 -6.98 -2.29 2.78
CA CYS A 71 -7.54 -1.57 3.92
C CYS A 71 -8.35 -2.46 4.86
N THR A 72 -9.27 -3.26 4.30
CA THR A 72 -10.27 -4.02 5.07
C THR A 72 -10.31 -5.51 4.73
N GLY A 73 -9.60 -5.94 3.70
CA GLY A 73 -9.76 -7.24 3.05
C GLY A 73 -10.71 -7.21 1.85
N GLY A 74 -11.46 -6.12 1.68
CA GLY A 74 -12.40 -5.92 0.58
C GLY A 74 -13.45 -7.03 0.49
N ILE A 75 -13.80 -7.41 -0.73
CA ILE A 75 -14.76 -8.49 -1.00
C ILE A 75 -14.26 -9.87 -0.57
N PHE A 76 -12.96 -10.05 -0.43
CA PHE A 76 -12.36 -11.34 -0.04
C PHE A 76 -12.43 -11.59 1.47
N GLY A 77 -12.30 -10.54 2.30
CA GLY A 77 -12.32 -10.64 3.75
C GLY A 77 -11.25 -11.57 4.32
N GLU A 78 -11.46 -12.00 5.55
CA GLU A 78 -10.62 -13.00 6.24
C GLU A 78 -11.26 -14.37 6.10
N ARG A 79 -11.01 -15.05 4.99
CA ARG A 79 -11.62 -16.37 4.69
C ARG A 79 -10.62 -17.28 3.97
N GLY A 80 -10.61 -18.56 4.36
CA GLY A 80 -9.83 -19.59 3.69
C GLY A 80 -8.34 -19.22 3.53
N ALA A 81 -7.92 -18.93 2.31
CA ALA A 81 -6.54 -18.59 1.97
C ALA A 81 -6.20 -17.10 2.20
N SER A 82 -7.18 -16.25 2.56
CA SER A 82 -6.99 -14.81 2.79
C SER A 82 -6.85 -14.49 4.27
N LEU A 83 -5.81 -13.73 4.62
CA LEU A 83 -5.63 -13.11 5.94
C LEU A 83 -6.30 -11.73 6.05
N GLY A 84 -6.96 -11.29 4.97
CA GLY A 84 -7.64 -10.01 4.91
C GLY A 84 -6.70 -8.83 4.75
N ARG A 85 -6.89 -7.80 5.55
CA ARG A 85 -6.18 -6.53 5.46
C ARG A 85 -4.68 -6.63 5.77
N VAL A 86 -3.91 -5.70 5.23
CA VAL A 86 -2.45 -5.64 5.42
C VAL A 86 -2.06 -5.48 6.89
N SER A 87 -2.83 -4.71 7.66
CA SER A 87 -2.56 -4.48 9.09
C SER A 87 -2.67 -5.72 9.98
N ASN A 88 -3.21 -6.83 9.48
CA ASN A 88 -3.18 -8.11 10.19
C ASN A 88 -1.79 -8.77 10.16
N VAL A 89 -0.93 -8.34 9.24
CA VAL A 89 0.38 -8.98 9.02
C VAL A 89 1.54 -8.06 9.38
N ILE A 90 1.49 -6.80 8.95
CA ILE A 90 2.52 -5.79 9.24
C ILE A 90 1.86 -4.47 9.66
N PRO A 91 2.55 -3.61 10.43
CA PRO A 91 2.04 -2.29 10.77
C PRO A 91 1.85 -1.45 9.50
N VAL A 92 0.81 -0.62 9.49
CA VAL A 92 0.44 0.26 8.37
C VAL A 92 0.33 1.68 8.86
N ASP A 93 1.01 2.61 8.17
CA ASP A 93 1.03 4.04 8.51
C ASP A 93 -0.10 4.80 7.81
N VAL A 94 -0.31 4.51 6.53
CA VAL A 94 -1.34 5.19 5.72
C VAL A 94 -2.19 4.18 4.96
N ILE A 95 -3.47 4.47 4.87
CA ILE A 95 -4.47 3.67 4.16
C ILE A 95 -5.09 4.50 3.03
N VAL A 96 -5.04 3.98 1.82
CA VAL A 96 -5.62 4.61 0.62
C VAL A 96 -6.78 3.75 0.11
N PRO A 97 -8.04 4.08 0.46
CA PRO A 97 -9.20 3.31 0.02
C PRO A 97 -9.53 3.56 -1.45
N GLY A 98 -10.18 2.58 -2.06
CA GLY A 98 -10.64 2.58 -3.46
C GLY A 98 -10.57 1.18 -4.06
N CYS A 99 -11.29 0.94 -5.14
CA CYS A 99 -11.29 -0.37 -5.79
C CYS A 99 -11.29 -0.24 -7.33
N PRO A 100 -10.12 0.10 -7.92
CA PRO A 100 -8.90 0.62 -7.33
C PRO A 100 -8.97 2.11 -6.97
N PRO A 101 -8.09 2.63 -6.11
CA PRO A 101 -7.93 4.07 -5.94
C PRO A 101 -7.34 4.69 -7.21
N ALA A 102 -7.81 5.88 -7.59
CA ALA A 102 -7.24 6.61 -8.72
C ALA A 102 -5.76 6.98 -8.46
N PRO A 103 -4.92 7.13 -9.51
CA PRO A 103 -3.50 7.48 -9.34
C PRO A 103 -3.28 8.74 -8.51
N THR A 104 -4.12 9.76 -8.67
CA THR A 104 -4.06 10.99 -7.85
C THR A 104 -4.28 10.73 -6.37
N ARG A 105 -5.16 9.79 -6.01
CA ARG A 105 -5.40 9.38 -4.63
C ARG A 105 -4.21 8.61 -4.06
N ILE A 106 -3.59 7.76 -4.86
CA ILE A 106 -2.37 7.03 -4.47
C ILE A 106 -1.24 8.02 -4.22
N LEU A 107 -1.01 8.96 -5.14
CA LEU A 107 0.00 10.00 -4.99
C LEU A 107 -0.24 10.84 -3.73
N GLN A 108 -1.47 11.26 -3.49
CA GLN A 108 -1.85 11.97 -2.27
C GLN A 108 -1.57 11.16 -1.00
N GLY A 109 -1.82 9.85 -1.04
CA GLY A 109 -1.50 8.93 0.05
C GLY A 109 -0.01 8.85 0.34
N ILE A 110 0.80 8.73 -0.70
CA ILE A 110 2.26 8.70 -0.58
C ILE A 110 2.77 10.01 0.01
N LEU A 111 2.33 11.15 -0.53
CA LEU A 111 2.74 12.47 -0.02
C LEU A 111 2.30 12.71 1.43
N THR A 112 1.14 12.20 1.80
CA THR A 112 0.65 12.26 3.18
C THR A 112 1.51 11.42 4.12
N ALA A 113 1.95 10.24 3.68
CA ALA A 113 2.84 9.38 4.45
C ALA A 113 4.21 10.02 4.72
N LEU A 114 4.67 10.88 3.80
CA LEU A 114 5.94 11.58 3.93
C LEU A 114 5.88 12.81 4.87
N GLN A 115 4.67 13.27 5.21
CA GLN A 115 4.52 14.34 6.18
C GLN A 115 4.77 13.81 7.60
N PRO A 116 5.48 14.54 8.47
CA PRO A 116 5.69 14.12 9.86
C PRO A 116 4.32 14.09 10.59
N ALA A 117 3.74 12.91 10.65
CA ALA A 117 2.42 12.71 11.25
C ALA A 117 2.51 11.91 12.54
N THR A 118 1.80 12.34 13.53
CA THR A 118 1.51 11.61 14.76
C THR A 118 0.34 10.66 14.53
N GLY A 119 0.61 9.38 14.24
CA GLY A 119 -0.40 8.33 14.14
C GLY A 119 -0.75 7.88 12.72
N THR A 120 -1.53 6.82 12.62
CA THR A 120 -2.01 6.26 11.33
C THR A 120 -2.96 7.24 10.64
N VAL A 121 -2.60 7.68 9.44
CA VAL A 121 -3.42 8.60 8.63
C VAL A 121 -4.31 7.82 7.67
N ARG A 122 -5.59 8.16 7.67
CA ARG A 122 -6.58 7.60 6.74
C ARG A 122 -7.05 8.66 5.76
N LEU A 123 -6.91 8.41 4.48
CA LEU A 123 -7.41 9.29 3.42
C LEU A 123 -8.88 9.01 3.08
N GLY A 124 -9.74 9.27 4.01
CA GLY A 124 -11.18 9.04 3.89
C GLY A 124 -11.64 7.73 4.52
N PRO A 125 -12.95 7.48 4.58
CA PRO A 125 -13.49 6.28 5.17
C PRO A 125 -13.17 5.07 4.29
N CYS A 126 -12.62 4.00 4.90
CA CYS A 126 -12.69 2.70 4.28
C CYS A 126 -14.16 2.28 4.22
N PRO A 127 -14.64 1.74 3.09
CA PRO A 127 -15.97 1.17 3.04
C PRO A 127 -16.09 0.09 4.13
N ALA A 128 -17.24 0.04 4.77
CA ALA A 128 -17.53 -1.03 5.71
C ALA A 128 -17.46 -2.38 4.99
N PRO A 129 -16.93 -3.42 5.63
CA PRO A 129 -16.85 -4.75 5.03
C PRO A 129 -18.22 -5.34 4.68
#